data_57645c5df89d9d1bf34181f43eee1212
#
_entry.id   57645c5df89d9d1bf34181f43eee1212
#
_cell.length_a   1.000
_cell.length_b   1.000
_cell.length_c   1.000
_cell.angle_alpha   90.00
_cell.angle_beta   90.00
_cell.angle_gamma   90.00
#
_symmetry.space_group_name_H-M   'P 1'
#
loop_
_entity.id
_entity.type
_entity.pdbx_description
1 polymer ?
#
loop_
_entity_poly.entity_id
_entity_poly.type
_entity_poly.pdbx_seq_one_letter_code
_entity_poly.pdbx_strand_id
1 'polypeptide(L)'
;MSEAIEKIFEEEQIPEHILNKMHEYQKKGYEIPDERLIKRPSHIKGIIESAKINTGVLDAVASKIHIGMSTQEIDDIVSSYTHEHGAICAPYHYEGYPKSVCTSINDEVCHGIPSRHRKLQDGDIVNVDVSTIYNDYYSDASR
;
A
#
# COMPACT_ATOMS: atom_id res chain seq x y z
N MET A 1 0.24 21.17 0.36
CA MET A 1 -1.11 20.59 0.39
C MET A 1 -2.08 21.66 -0.06
N SER A 2 -3.20 21.34 -0.73
CA SER A 2 -4.18 22.37 -1.09
C SER A 2 -4.94 22.80 0.17
N GLU A 3 -5.40 24.08 0.20
CA GLU A 3 -6.21 24.65 1.30
C GLU A 3 -7.43 23.79 1.66
N ALA A 4 -7.98 23.07 0.67
CA ALA A 4 -9.10 22.12 0.85
C ALA A 4 -8.69 20.89 1.66
N ILE A 5 -7.45 20.42 1.53
CA ILE A 5 -6.93 19.26 2.30
C ILE A 5 -6.63 19.70 3.75
N GLU A 6 -6.07 20.89 3.96
CA GLU A 6 -5.83 21.41 5.31
C GLU A 6 -7.13 21.56 6.11
N LYS A 7 -8.20 22.02 5.46
CA LYS A 7 -9.51 22.17 6.10
C LYS A 7 -10.17 20.85 6.51
N ILE A 8 -9.90 19.74 5.78
CA ILE A 8 -10.37 18.39 6.12
C ILE A 8 -9.71 17.89 7.42
N PHE A 9 -8.49 18.33 7.74
CA PHE A 9 -7.77 17.89 8.94
C PHE A 9 -8.19 18.57 10.24
N GLU A 10 -9.08 19.56 10.20
CA GLU A 10 -9.61 20.22 11.39
C GLU A 10 -10.78 19.49 12.06
N GLU A 11 -11.45 18.56 11.35
CA GLU A 11 -12.63 17.84 11.84
C GLU A 11 -12.31 16.39 12.20
N GLU A 12 -12.18 16.08 13.50
CA GLU A 12 -12.03 14.68 14.02
C GLU A 12 -13.36 13.93 14.08
N GLN A 13 -14.48 14.56 13.80
CA GLN A 13 -15.81 13.94 13.79
C GLN A 13 -16.23 13.52 12.39
N ILE A 14 -17.05 12.47 12.32
CA ILE A 14 -17.68 12.08 11.06
C ILE A 14 -18.66 13.19 10.67
N PRO A 15 -18.56 13.75 9.46
CA PRO A 15 -19.47 14.78 9.01
C PRO A 15 -20.93 14.34 9.08
N GLU A 16 -21.82 15.23 9.57
CA GLU A 16 -23.24 14.91 9.78
C GLU A 16 -23.94 14.40 8.50
N HIS A 17 -23.58 14.95 7.34
CA HIS A 17 -24.14 14.48 6.07
C HIS A 17 -23.79 13.03 5.74
N ILE A 18 -22.64 12.52 6.19
CA ILE A 18 -22.24 11.10 6.05
C ILE A 18 -23.09 10.24 6.98
N LEU A 19 -23.24 10.63 8.26
CA LEU A 19 -24.06 9.92 9.22
C LEU A 19 -25.53 9.85 8.75
N ASN A 20 -26.08 10.95 8.27
CA ASN A 20 -27.43 11.00 7.72
C ASN A 20 -27.61 10.05 6.53
N LYS A 21 -26.63 9.99 5.63
CA LYS A 21 -26.63 9.08 4.48
C LYS A 21 -26.56 7.62 4.93
N MET A 22 -25.74 7.29 5.92
CA MET A 22 -25.65 5.94 6.49
C MET A 22 -27.01 5.51 7.08
N HIS A 23 -27.65 6.36 7.89
CA HIS A 23 -28.97 6.10 8.45
C HIS A 23 -30.06 5.93 7.37
N GLU A 24 -30.02 6.72 6.29
CA GLU A 24 -30.93 6.57 5.18
C GLU A 24 -30.82 5.20 4.52
N TYR A 25 -29.59 4.75 4.22
CA TYR A 25 -29.36 3.43 3.62
C TYR A 25 -29.72 2.27 4.57
N GLN A 26 -29.43 2.42 5.85
CA GLN A 26 -29.81 1.44 6.86
C GLN A 26 -31.35 1.26 6.93
N LYS A 27 -32.11 2.36 6.87
CA LYS A 27 -33.58 2.32 6.82
C LYS A 27 -34.11 1.63 5.56
N LYS A 28 -33.36 1.64 4.46
CA LYS A 28 -33.66 0.93 3.21
C LYS A 28 -33.27 -0.54 3.23
N GLY A 29 -32.73 -1.03 4.36
CA GLY A 29 -32.34 -2.43 4.54
C GLY A 29 -30.94 -2.79 4.00
N TYR A 30 -30.09 -1.80 3.68
CA TYR A 30 -28.70 -2.06 3.31
C TYR A 30 -27.85 -2.31 4.57
N GLU A 31 -26.88 -3.20 4.43
CA GLU A 31 -25.84 -3.39 5.44
C GLU A 31 -24.88 -2.20 5.37
N ILE A 32 -24.70 -1.53 6.52
CA ILE A 32 -23.87 -0.32 6.63
C ILE A 32 -22.60 -0.66 7.38
N PRO A 33 -21.42 -0.21 6.88
CA PRO A 33 -20.17 -0.37 7.60
C PRO A 33 -20.22 0.26 9.00
N ASP A 34 -19.54 -0.37 9.95
CA ASP A 34 -19.36 0.19 11.29
C ASP A 34 -18.67 1.56 11.21
N GLU A 35 -19.09 2.52 12.00
CA GLU A 35 -18.52 3.87 12.04
C GLU A 35 -17.01 3.88 12.31
N ARG A 36 -16.47 2.86 12.99
CA ARG A 36 -15.04 2.67 13.22
C ARG A 36 -14.25 2.46 11.93
N LEU A 37 -14.90 2.02 10.84
CA LEU A 37 -14.26 1.83 9.54
C LEU A 37 -14.16 3.13 8.74
N ILE A 38 -14.90 4.18 9.14
CA ILE A 38 -14.85 5.50 8.49
C ILE A 38 -13.57 6.21 8.91
N LYS A 39 -12.73 6.51 7.93
CA LYS A 39 -11.46 7.18 8.18
C LYS A 39 -11.69 8.65 8.54
N ARG A 40 -11.09 9.06 9.66
CA ARG A 40 -11.06 10.44 10.13
C ARG A 40 -9.85 11.18 9.56
N PRO A 41 -9.79 12.51 9.64
CA PRO A 41 -8.66 13.29 9.16
C PRO A 41 -7.30 12.84 9.71
N SER A 42 -7.21 12.53 11.00
CA SER A 42 -6.00 11.97 11.62
C SER A 42 -5.57 10.64 11.00
N HIS A 43 -6.54 9.74 10.74
CA HIS A 43 -6.26 8.47 10.06
C HIS A 43 -5.76 8.69 8.62
N ILE A 44 -6.39 9.61 7.89
CA ILE A 44 -5.99 9.96 6.52
C ILE A 44 -4.57 10.52 6.51
N LYS A 45 -4.22 11.37 7.49
CA LYS A 45 -2.86 11.89 7.64
C LYS A 45 -1.85 10.76 7.85
N GLY A 46 -2.12 9.82 8.76
CA GLY A 46 -1.27 8.67 9.00
C GLY A 46 -1.11 7.78 7.75
N ILE A 47 -2.21 7.55 7.00
CA ILE A 47 -2.17 6.81 5.73
C ILE A 47 -1.29 7.54 4.69
N ILE A 48 -1.40 8.87 4.60
CA ILE A 48 -0.55 9.68 3.69
C ILE A 48 0.93 9.56 4.05
N GLU A 49 1.28 9.56 5.34
CA GLU A 49 2.67 9.38 5.79
C GLU A 49 3.21 7.99 5.39
N SER A 50 2.43 6.93 5.60
CA SER A 50 2.76 5.58 5.14
C SER A 50 2.89 5.52 3.61
N ALA A 51 1.96 6.15 2.88
CA ALA A 51 1.95 6.17 1.41
C ALA A 51 3.17 6.87 0.80
N LYS A 52 3.74 7.89 1.46
CA LYS A 52 5.00 8.53 1.02
C LYS A 52 6.17 7.54 1.03
N ILE A 53 6.24 6.69 2.04
CA ILE A 53 7.27 5.64 2.11
C ILE A 53 7.00 4.61 1.01
N ASN A 54 5.77 4.14 0.88
CA ASN A 54 5.36 3.16 -0.11
C ASN A 54 5.70 3.59 -1.55
N THR A 55 5.34 4.82 -1.93
CA THR A 55 5.69 5.37 -3.25
C THR A 55 7.20 5.54 -3.44
N GLY A 56 7.92 5.92 -2.38
CA GLY A 56 9.39 5.99 -2.39
C GLY A 56 10.05 4.63 -2.61
N VAL A 57 9.48 3.55 -2.08
CA VAL A 57 9.93 2.17 -2.36
C VAL A 57 9.80 1.88 -3.86
N LEU A 58 8.65 2.18 -4.47
CA LEU A 58 8.44 1.96 -5.90
C LEU A 58 9.40 2.78 -6.77
N ASP A 59 9.70 4.02 -6.37
CA ASP A 59 10.69 4.86 -7.05
C ASP A 59 12.11 4.30 -6.90
N ALA A 60 12.45 3.76 -5.71
CA ALA A 60 13.74 3.11 -5.48
C ALA A 60 13.92 1.85 -6.35
N VAL A 61 12.87 1.03 -6.49
CA VAL A 61 12.88 -0.12 -7.40
C VAL A 61 13.02 0.36 -8.86
N ALA A 62 12.19 1.32 -9.28
CA ALA A 62 12.20 1.83 -10.64
C ALA A 62 13.57 2.40 -11.06
N SER A 63 14.32 2.98 -10.12
CA SER A 63 15.66 3.52 -10.38
C SER A 63 16.74 2.47 -10.54
N LYS A 64 16.50 1.22 -10.11
CA LYS A 64 17.52 0.15 -10.07
C LYS A 64 17.16 -1.04 -10.95
N ILE A 65 15.89 -1.20 -11.35
CA ILE A 65 15.42 -2.34 -12.13
C ILE A 65 16.14 -2.42 -13.49
N HIS A 66 16.59 -3.62 -13.87
CA HIS A 66 17.29 -3.86 -15.11
C HIS A 66 17.16 -5.32 -15.57
N ILE A 67 17.41 -5.56 -16.84
CA ILE A 67 17.43 -6.89 -17.45
C ILE A 67 18.47 -7.77 -16.72
N GLY A 68 18.10 -9.00 -16.37
CA GLY A 68 18.93 -9.95 -15.63
C GLY A 68 18.84 -9.83 -14.11
N MET A 69 18.21 -8.75 -13.56
CA MET A 69 17.91 -8.64 -12.15
C MET A 69 16.98 -9.77 -11.73
N SER A 70 17.23 -10.39 -10.59
CA SER A 70 16.31 -11.36 -10.01
C SER A 70 15.18 -10.67 -9.26
N THR A 71 14.02 -11.32 -9.17
CA THR A 71 12.92 -10.79 -8.34
C THR A 71 13.28 -10.77 -6.86
N GLN A 72 14.25 -11.59 -6.41
CA GLN A 72 14.81 -11.50 -5.05
C GLN A 72 15.54 -10.16 -4.82
N GLU A 73 16.30 -9.67 -5.81
CA GLU A 73 16.96 -8.37 -5.67
C GLU A 73 15.95 -7.22 -5.59
N ILE A 74 14.78 -7.35 -6.21
CA ILE A 74 13.66 -6.42 -6.01
C ILE A 74 13.16 -6.48 -4.55
N ASP A 75 12.96 -7.67 -4.01
CA ASP A 75 12.56 -7.89 -2.60
C ASP A 75 13.59 -7.27 -1.63
N ASP A 76 14.87 -7.44 -1.91
CA ASP A 76 15.95 -6.90 -1.09
C ASP A 76 15.93 -5.33 -1.10
N ILE A 77 15.65 -4.71 -2.24
CA ILE A 77 15.50 -3.25 -2.35
C ILE A 77 14.29 -2.78 -1.54
N VAL A 78 13.13 -3.44 -1.72
CA VAL A 78 11.88 -3.11 -1.02
C VAL A 78 12.07 -3.21 0.49
N SER A 79 12.63 -4.32 0.96
CA SER A 79 12.88 -4.56 2.38
C SER A 79 13.83 -3.50 2.98
N SER A 80 14.96 -3.25 2.32
CA SER A 80 15.96 -2.29 2.80
C SER A 80 15.37 -0.89 2.89
N TYR A 81 14.76 -0.39 1.80
CA TYR A 81 14.18 0.96 1.78
C TYR A 81 13.10 1.13 2.85
N THR A 82 12.21 0.16 2.99
CA THR A 82 11.11 0.20 3.96
C THR A 82 11.66 0.29 5.39
N HIS A 83 12.64 -0.54 5.75
CA HIS A 83 13.25 -0.54 7.08
C HIS A 83 14.08 0.72 7.35
N GLU A 84 14.82 1.23 6.37
CA GLU A 84 15.59 2.47 6.49
C GLU A 84 14.70 3.68 6.80
N HIS A 85 13.42 3.63 6.40
CA HIS A 85 12.42 4.67 6.69
C HIS A 85 11.57 4.37 7.94
N GLY A 86 11.96 3.37 8.74
CA GLY A 86 11.28 3.01 10.00
C GLY A 86 9.91 2.37 9.81
N ALA A 87 9.64 1.81 8.63
CA ALA A 87 8.39 1.14 8.30
C ALA A 87 8.56 -0.39 8.25
N ILE A 88 7.45 -1.10 8.09
CA ILE A 88 7.37 -2.56 8.01
C ILE A 88 6.78 -2.95 6.67
N CYS A 89 7.33 -3.98 6.03
CA CYS A 89 6.75 -4.61 4.85
C CYS A 89 5.53 -5.45 5.28
N ALA A 90 4.34 -5.02 4.94
CA ALA A 90 3.10 -5.66 5.39
C ALA A 90 2.95 -7.13 4.94
N PRO A 91 3.40 -7.55 3.74
CA PRO A 91 3.28 -8.94 3.31
C PRO A 91 4.13 -9.90 4.12
N TYR A 92 5.25 -9.44 4.69
CA TYR A 92 6.22 -10.33 5.33
C TYR A 92 5.62 -11.05 6.55
N HIS A 93 5.56 -12.38 6.48
CA HIS A 93 4.92 -13.27 7.44
C HIS A 93 3.38 -13.18 7.54
N TYR A 94 2.73 -12.35 6.73
CA TYR A 94 1.27 -12.34 6.67
C TYR A 94 0.77 -13.68 6.09
N GLU A 95 -0.03 -14.41 6.86
CA GLU A 95 -0.54 -15.75 6.50
C GLU A 95 0.55 -16.72 5.98
N GLY A 96 1.80 -16.56 6.45
CA GLY A 96 2.93 -17.37 6.05
C GLY A 96 3.63 -16.93 4.76
N TYR A 97 3.28 -15.76 4.21
CA TYR A 97 3.98 -15.24 3.03
C TYR A 97 5.45 -14.93 3.33
N PRO A 98 6.41 -15.43 2.52
CA PRO A 98 7.82 -15.47 2.93
C PRO A 98 8.65 -14.24 2.52
N LYS A 99 8.03 -13.23 1.86
CA LYS A 99 8.71 -12.11 1.22
C LYS A 99 8.11 -10.75 1.59
N SER A 100 8.82 -9.68 1.26
CA SER A 100 8.45 -8.30 1.59
C SER A 100 7.59 -7.63 0.52
N VAL A 101 7.47 -8.23 -0.66
CA VAL A 101 6.80 -7.68 -1.84
C VAL A 101 6.26 -8.82 -2.70
N CYS A 102 5.24 -8.55 -3.51
CA CYS A 102 4.84 -9.44 -4.58
C CYS A 102 5.44 -8.96 -5.91
N THR A 103 6.03 -9.89 -6.70
CA THR A 103 6.61 -9.61 -8.02
C THR A 103 5.99 -10.54 -9.03
N SER A 104 5.03 -10.05 -9.81
CA SER A 104 4.30 -10.86 -10.79
C SER A 104 4.75 -10.50 -12.20
N ILE A 105 5.23 -11.51 -12.95
CA ILE A 105 5.82 -11.31 -14.27
C ILE A 105 4.89 -11.88 -15.34
N ASN A 106 4.62 -11.08 -16.36
CA ASN A 106 3.84 -11.42 -17.56
C ASN A 106 2.43 -11.94 -17.22
N ASP A 107 2.20 -13.25 -17.34
CA ASP A 107 0.92 -13.91 -17.13
C ASP A 107 0.60 -14.25 -15.66
N GLU A 108 1.51 -13.97 -14.74
CA GLU A 108 1.21 -14.07 -13.30
C GLU A 108 0.23 -12.97 -12.89
N VAL A 109 -0.97 -13.36 -12.47
CA VAL A 109 -2.05 -12.40 -12.15
C VAL A 109 -1.70 -11.57 -10.91
N CYS A 110 -1.22 -12.21 -9.82
CA CYS A 110 -0.83 -11.55 -8.57
C CYS A 110 -0.01 -12.50 -7.68
N HIS A 111 0.52 -11.95 -6.58
CA HIS A 111 1.21 -12.67 -5.51
C HIS A 111 2.44 -13.49 -5.97
N GLY A 112 3.10 -13.09 -7.05
CA GLY A 112 4.35 -13.69 -7.48
C GLY A 112 5.39 -13.60 -6.36
N ILE A 113 5.96 -14.77 -5.95
CA ILE A 113 6.93 -14.85 -4.84
C ILE A 113 8.32 -14.53 -5.36
N PRO A 114 9.02 -13.50 -4.84
CA PRO A 114 10.41 -13.20 -5.17
C PRO A 114 11.34 -14.38 -5.07
N SER A 115 12.18 -14.58 -6.09
CA SER A 115 13.09 -15.72 -6.20
C SER A 115 14.42 -15.32 -6.83
N ARG A 116 15.54 -15.89 -6.34
CA ARG A 116 16.89 -15.73 -6.94
C ARG A 116 17.00 -16.36 -8.32
N HIS A 117 16.12 -17.30 -8.63
CA HIS A 117 16.12 -18.04 -9.89
C HIS A 117 15.24 -17.38 -10.98
N ARG A 118 14.35 -16.48 -10.60
CA ARG A 118 13.49 -15.74 -11.52
C ARG A 118 14.15 -14.41 -11.89
N LYS A 119 14.68 -14.34 -13.12
CA LYS A 119 15.38 -13.16 -13.62
C LYS A 119 14.56 -12.45 -14.70
N LEU A 120 14.53 -11.13 -14.63
CA LEU A 120 13.88 -10.28 -15.62
C LEU A 120 14.57 -10.40 -16.98
N GLN A 121 13.79 -10.50 -18.04
CA GLN A 121 14.22 -10.57 -19.41
C GLN A 121 13.79 -9.31 -20.19
N ASP A 122 14.40 -9.08 -21.35
CA ASP A 122 13.95 -8.00 -22.22
C ASP A 122 12.53 -8.28 -22.72
N GLY A 123 11.67 -7.28 -22.59
CA GLY A 123 10.25 -7.38 -22.95
C GLY A 123 9.32 -7.91 -21.85
N ASP A 124 9.84 -8.30 -20.67
CA ASP A 124 8.99 -8.66 -19.53
C ASP A 124 8.21 -7.44 -19.02
N ILE A 125 6.96 -7.67 -18.69
CA ILE A 125 6.16 -6.78 -17.85
C ILE A 125 6.22 -7.33 -16.42
N VAL A 126 6.60 -6.51 -15.45
CA VAL A 126 6.62 -6.89 -14.04
C VAL A 126 5.76 -5.94 -13.22
N ASN A 127 4.82 -6.50 -12.45
CA ASN A 127 4.10 -5.77 -11.43
C ASN A 127 4.82 -5.94 -10.10
N VAL A 128 5.26 -4.83 -9.52
CA VAL A 128 5.87 -4.77 -8.18
C VAL A 128 4.81 -4.21 -7.23
N ASP A 129 4.27 -5.06 -6.36
CA ASP A 129 3.15 -4.75 -5.49
C ASP A 129 3.61 -4.65 -4.04
N VAL A 130 3.58 -3.43 -3.51
CA VAL A 130 4.18 -3.05 -2.23
C VAL A 130 3.11 -2.61 -1.24
N SER A 131 3.05 -3.25 -0.09
CA SER A 131 2.25 -2.81 1.05
C SER A 131 3.15 -2.45 2.22
N THR A 132 2.95 -1.27 2.80
CA THR A 132 3.80 -0.71 3.85
C THR A 132 2.96 -0.39 5.09
N ILE A 133 3.52 -0.64 6.29
CA ILE A 133 2.96 -0.23 7.56
C ILE A 133 3.89 0.79 8.21
N TYR A 134 3.38 1.98 8.49
CA TYR A 134 4.10 3.02 9.21
C TYR A 134 3.21 3.63 10.30
N ASN A 135 3.67 3.61 11.56
CA ASN A 135 2.90 4.08 12.73
C ASN A 135 1.47 3.49 12.77
N ASP A 136 1.34 2.18 12.53
CA ASP A 136 0.07 1.42 12.47
C ASP A 136 -0.86 1.78 11.30
N TYR A 137 -0.42 2.61 10.36
CA TYR A 137 -1.16 2.93 9.15
C TYR A 137 -0.63 2.17 7.94
N TYR A 138 -1.57 1.55 7.23
CA TYR A 138 -1.28 0.80 6.01
C TYR A 138 -1.35 1.70 4.78
N SER A 139 -0.48 1.44 3.84
CA SER A 139 -0.54 1.95 2.47
C SER A 139 -0.19 0.85 1.49
N ASP A 140 -0.76 0.91 0.30
CA ASP A 140 -0.65 -0.12 -0.71
C ASP A 140 -0.62 0.52 -2.10
N ALA A 141 0.31 0.10 -2.93
CA ALA A 141 0.42 0.55 -4.32
C ALA A 141 1.29 -0.42 -5.13
N SER A 142 1.02 -0.49 -6.43
CA SER A 142 1.82 -1.26 -7.38
C SER A 142 2.23 -0.46 -8.60
N ARG A 143 3.30 -0.88 -9.24
CA ARG A 143 3.79 -0.30 -10.50
C ARG A 143 4.39 -1.39 -11.38
#